data_a81e96d52a6db6e7d8b3278c2c42a4c0
#
_entry.id   a81e96d52a6db6e7d8b3278c2c42a4c0
#
_cell.length_a   1.000
_cell.length_b   1.000
_cell.length_c   1.000
_cell.angle_alpha   90.00
_cell.angle_beta   90.00
_cell.angle_gamma   90.00
#
_symmetry.space_group_name_H-M   'P 1'
#
loop_
_entity.id
_entity.type
_entity.pdbx_description
1 polymer ?
#
loop_
_entity_poly.entity_id
_entity_poly.type
_entity_poly.pdbx_seq_one_letter_code
_entity_poly.pdbx_strand_id
1 'polypeptide(L)'
;MEGSAKSISLISRDENQHVVVTQQILNKWNEGDDPEMKLIAEQERDNTIRMFKKTVDEEKAWAKYLFKDGSMIGLNDKLLGQYVEWIANRRMKAIGLKPIYDIPARNNPLPWTQHWISSKGLQVAPQETEVESYVVGGIKQDVKKDTFAGFKL
;
A
#
# COMPACT_ATOMS: atom_id res chain seq x y z
N MET A 1 -10.04 -17.27 5.19
CA MET A 1 -9.45 -16.07 4.51
C MET A 1 -7.92 -15.94 4.67
N GLU A 2 -7.25 -16.93 5.20
CA GLU A 2 -5.78 -16.94 5.40
C GLU A 2 -5.02 -16.85 4.07
N GLY A 3 -5.42 -17.58 3.03
CA GLY A 3 -4.80 -17.52 1.72
C GLY A 3 -4.86 -16.14 1.07
N SER A 4 -5.98 -15.43 1.21
CA SER A 4 -6.11 -14.05 0.71
C SER A 4 -5.19 -13.10 1.47
N ALA A 5 -5.07 -13.23 2.80
CA ALA A 5 -4.17 -12.42 3.60
C ALA A 5 -2.70 -12.66 3.21
N LYS A 6 -2.32 -13.92 2.97
CA LYS A 6 -0.97 -14.29 2.50
C LYS A 6 -0.68 -13.73 1.12
N SER A 7 -1.61 -13.82 0.18
CA SER A 7 -1.47 -13.21 -1.17
C SER A 7 -1.26 -11.70 -1.09
N ILE A 8 -2.07 -10.98 -0.29
CA ILE A 8 -1.92 -9.54 -0.09
C ILE A 8 -0.56 -9.20 0.55
N SER A 9 -0.08 -10.00 1.49
CA SER A 9 1.25 -9.80 2.10
C SER A 9 2.37 -9.92 1.06
N LEU A 10 2.29 -10.90 0.15
CA LEU A 10 3.27 -11.08 -0.92
C LEU A 10 3.23 -9.93 -1.93
N ILE A 11 2.04 -9.51 -2.36
CA ILE A 11 1.84 -8.34 -3.23
C ILE A 11 2.44 -7.08 -2.57
N SER A 12 2.12 -6.84 -1.31
CA SER A 12 2.64 -5.68 -0.56
C SER A 12 4.17 -5.66 -0.49
N ARG A 13 4.81 -6.83 -0.41
CA ARG A 13 6.27 -6.95 -0.47
C ARG A 13 6.82 -6.51 -1.81
N ASP A 14 6.22 -6.99 -2.89
CA ASP A 14 6.66 -6.69 -4.25
C ASP A 14 6.45 -5.20 -4.57
N GLU A 15 5.32 -4.63 -4.18
CA GLU A 15 5.05 -3.19 -4.30
C GLU A 15 6.06 -2.33 -3.52
N ASN A 16 6.53 -2.79 -2.36
CA ASN A 16 7.59 -2.10 -1.65
C ASN A 16 8.90 -2.02 -2.45
N GLN A 17 9.25 -3.05 -3.22
CA GLN A 17 10.43 -3.02 -4.10
C GLN A 17 10.25 -2.00 -5.22
N HIS A 18 9.08 -1.97 -5.88
CA HIS A 18 8.75 -0.99 -6.91
C HIS A 18 8.88 0.44 -6.39
N VAL A 19 8.36 0.70 -5.19
CA VAL A 19 8.48 2.01 -4.53
C VAL A 19 9.93 2.37 -4.25
N VAL A 20 10.75 1.45 -3.74
CA VAL A 20 12.17 1.69 -3.44
C VAL A 20 12.94 2.01 -4.72
N VAL A 21 12.74 1.25 -5.80
CA VAL A 21 13.39 1.48 -7.09
C VAL A 21 13.02 2.87 -7.64
N THR A 22 11.73 3.22 -7.62
CA THR A 22 11.26 4.53 -8.08
C THR A 22 11.87 5.67 -7.25
N GLN A 23 11.93 5.52 -5.91
CA GLN A 23 12.56 6.51 -5.04
C GLN A 23 14.06 6.67 -5.34
N GLN A 24 14.76 5.60 -5.62
CA GLN A 24 16.18 5.66 -5.99
C GLN A 24 16.40 6.36 -7.33
N ILE A 25 15.52 6.13 -8.32
CA ILE A 25 15.57 6.83 -9.62
C ILE A 25 15.38 8.34 -9.41
N LEU A 26 14.35 8.74 -8.65
CA LEU A 26 14.07 10.15 -8.36
C LEU A 26 15.23 10.81 -7.59
N ASN A 27 15.83 10.12 -6.62
CA ASN A 27 17.00 10.63 -5.91
C ASN A 27 18.21 10.78 -6.83
N LYS A 28 18.45 9.84 -7.74
CA LYS A 28 19.50 9.97 -8.74
C LYS A 28 19.31 11.17 -9.66
N TRP A 29 18.07 11.51 -10.03
CA TRP A 29 17.78 12.70 -10.83
C TRP A 29 18.00 13.99 -10.02
N ASN A 30 17.64 14.00 -8.73
CA ASN A 30 17.84 15.16 -7.85
C ASN A 30 19.31 15.39 -7.47
N GLU A 31 20.08 14.33 -7.23
CA GLU A 31 21.43 14.37 -6.65
C GLU A 31 22.53 14.06 -7.67
N GLY A 32 22.16 13.48 -8.84
CA GLY A 32 23.11 13.07 -9.88
C GLY A 32 23.81 14.23 -10.56
N ASP A 33 24.75 13.90 -11.44
CA ASP A 33 25.56 14.91 -12.17
C ASP A 33 24.91 15.40 -13.47
N ASP A 34 23.72 14.89 -13.80
CA ASP A 34 22.98 15.28 -14.98
C ASP A 34 22.18 16.57 -14.73
N PRO A 35 22.62 17.72 -15.33
CA PRO A 35 21.98 19.00 -15.09
C PRO A 35 20.57 19.09 -15.71
N GLU A 36 20.29 18.35 -16.79
CA GLU A 36 18.99 18.34 -17.44
C GLU A 36 17.97 17.62 -16.56
N MET A 37 18.32 16.47 -15.97
CA MET A 37 17.45 15.73 -15.05
C MET A 37 17.18 16.53 -13.78
N LYS A 38 18.17 17.24 -13.24
CA LYS A 38 17.97 18.14 -12.10
C LYS A 38 16.96 19.24 -12.41
N LEU A 39 17.09 19.86 -13.57
CA LEU A 39 16.18 20.93 -13.99
C LEU A 39 14.74 20.42 -14.12
N ILE A 40 14.53 19.25 -14.72
CA ILE A 40 13.22 18.62 -14.84
C ILE A 40 12.64 18.31 -13.45
N ALA A 41 13.45 17.73 -12.57
CA ALA A 41 13.02 17.39 -11.20
C ALA A 41 12.62 18.64 -10.41
N GLU A 42 13.31 19.76 -10.59
CA GLU A 42 12.97 21.03 -9.96
C GLU A 42 11.69 21.64 -10.54
N GLN A 43 11.52 21.64 -11.86
CA GLN A 43 10.31 22.13 -12.53
C GLN A 43 9.07 21.34 -12.14
N GLU A 44 9.19 20.02 -12.00
CA GLU A 44 8.08 19.12 -11.62
C GLU A 44 7.83 19.02 -10.11
N ARG A 45 8.59 19.71 -9.29
CA ARG A 45 8.49 19.65 -7.82
C ARG A 45 7.08 19.96 -7.32
N ASP A 46 6.51 21.07 -7.75
CA ASP A 46 5.18 21.51 -7.31
C ASP A 46 4.07 20.57 -7.84
N ASN A 47 4.25 20.08 -9.06
CA ASN A 47 3.37 19.06 -9.62
C ASN A 47 3.40 17.78 -8.80
N THR A 48 4.59 17.32 -8.42
CA THR A 48 4.77 16.14 -7.55
C THR A 48 4.07 16.32 -6.19
N ILE A 49 4.23 17.47 -5.55
CA ILE A 49 3.54 17.78 -4.28
C ILE A 49 2.01 17.77 -4.47
N ARG A 50 1.52 18.33 -5.59
CA ARG A 50 0.10 18.32 -5.93
C ARG A 50 -0.44 16.90 -6.10
N MET A 51 0.32 16.02 -6.75
CA MET A 51 -0.03 14.61 -6.90
C MET A 51 -0.11 13.90 -5.56
N PHE A 52 0.85 14.11 -4.65
CA PHE A 52 0.78 13.57 -3.29
C PHE A 52 -0.50 14.00 -2.57
N LYS A 53 -0.84 15.30 -2.61
CA LYS A 53 -2.07 15.81 -1.99
C LYS A 53 -3.31 15.14 -2.57
N LYS A 54 -3.41 15.08 -3.91
CA LYS A 54 -4.54 14.47 -4.60
C LYS A 54 -4.71 13.01 -4.21
N THR A 55 -3.62 12.22 -4.22
CA THR A 55 -3.66 10.81 -3.82
C THR A 55 -4.10 10.65 -2.36
N VAL A 56 -3.60 11.47 -1.44
CA VAL A 56 -4.03 11.43 -0.03
C VAL A 56 -5.52 11.75 0.11
N ASP A 57 -6.03 12.73 -0.63
CA ASP A 57 -7.46 13.08 -0.59
C ASP A 57 -8.33 11.93 -1.14
N GLU A 58 -7.90 11.28 -2.22
CA GLU A 58 -8.57 10.11 -2.81
C GLU A 58 -8.58 8.93 -1.82
N GLU A 59 -7.46 8.63 -1.18
CA GLU A 59 -7.35 7.57 -0.19
C GLU A 59 -8.21 7.86 1.07
N LYS A 60 -8.29 9.11 1.50
CA LYS A 60 -9.18 9.50 2.60
C LYS A 60 -10.66 9.38 2.22
N ALA A 61 -11.02 9.69 0.98
CA ALA A 61 -12.36 9.48 0.47
C ALA A 61 -12.71 7.99 0.43
N TRP A 62 -11.76 7.16 -0.01
CA TRP A 62 -11.87 5.71 0.03
C TRP A 62 -12.01 5.17 1.45
N ALA A 63 -11.23 5.66 2.41
CA ALA A 63 -11.35 5.29 3.81
C ALA A 63 -12.75 5.57 4.37
N LYS A 64 -13.31 6.75 4.09
CA LYS A 64 -14.69 7.08 4.46
C LYS A 64 -15.71 6.14 3.85
N TYR A 65 -15.52 5.77 2.58
CA TYR A 65 -16.41 4.82 1.90
C TYR A 65 -16.34 3.43 2.53
N LEU A 66 -15.15 2.92 2.85
CA LEU A 66 -14.96 1.62 3.48
C LEU A 66 -15.65 1.53 4.85
N PHE A 67 -15.61 2.61 5.62
CA PHE A 67 -16.14 2.64 7.00
C PHE A 67 -17.50 3.34 7.11
N LYS A 68 -18.22 3.54 5.99
CA LYS A 68 -19.54 4.20 6.00
C LYS A 68 -20.59 3.50 6.86
N ASP A 69 -20.52 2.19 6.95
CA ASP A 69 -21.47 1.34 7.68
C ASP A 69 -20.97 0.90 9.06
N GLY A 70 -19.80 1.37 9.48
CA GLY A 70 -19.19 1.10 10.77
C GLY A 70 -17.69 0.93 10.72
N SER A 71 -17.06 0.86 11.88
CA SER A 71 -15.61 0.71 12.05
C SER A 71 -15.24 -0.67 12.58
N MET A 72 -13.98 -1.04 12.38
CA MET A 72 -13.39 -2.26 12.95
C MET A 72 -12.64 -1.92 14.24
N ILE A 73 -12.39 -2.94 15.08
CA ILE A 73 -11.56 -2.77 16.27
C ILE A 73 -10.15 -2.34 15.85
N GLY A 74 -9.73 -1.18 16.32
CA GLY A 74 -8.39 -0.62 16.02
C GLY A 74 -8.22 -0.04 14.61
N LEU A 75 -9.31 0.06 13.80
CA LEU A 75 -9.26 0.62 12.46
C LEU A 75 -10.57 1.34 12.11
N ASN A 76 -10.47 2.61 11.74
CA ASN A 76 -11.57 3.44 11.26
C ASN A 76 -11.08 4.41 10.19
N ASP A 77 -11.99 5.17 9.60
CA ASP A 77 -11.69 6.15 8.56
C ASP A 77 -10.68 7.22 8.98
N LYS A 78 -10.76 7.69 10.23
CA LYS A 78 -9.84 8.71 10.78
C LYS A 78 -8.42 8.16 10.94
N LEU A 79 -8.28 6.99 11.56
CA LEU A 79 -6.97 6.35 11.76
C LEU A 79 -6.34 5.97 10.41
N LEU A 80 -7.13 5.46 9.47
CA LEU A 80 -6.64 5.14 8.13
C LEU A 80 -6.21 6.42 7.38
N GLY A 81 -7.01 7.49 7.47
CA GLY A 81 -6.66 8.79 6.87
C GLY A 81 -5.37 9.38 7.45
N GLN A 82 -5.16 9.31 8.78
CA GLN A 82 -3.91 9.72 9.41
C GLN A 82 -2.73 8.84 8.97
N TYR A 83 -2.94 7.55 8.81
CA TYR A 83 -1.92 6.63 8.33
C TYR A 83 -1.49 6.94 6.90
N VAL A 84 -2.43 7.28 6.02
CA VAL A 84 -2.12 7.71 4.64
C VAL A 84 -1.30 9.00 4.63
N GLU A 85 -1.64 9.99 5.44
CA GLU A 85 -0.85 11.22 5.61
C GLU A 85 0.56 10.94 6.14
N TRP A 86 0.68 10.04 7.11
CA TRP A 86 1.97 9.63 7.67
C TRP A 86 2.84 8.93 6.63
N ILE A 87 2.27 8.01 5.83
CA ILE A 87 2.98 7.35 4.73
C ILE A 87 3.41 8.38 3.68
N ALA A 88 2.52 9.29 3.26
CA ALA A 88 2.83 10.33 2.30
C ALA A 88 4.04 11.17 2.75
N ASN A 89 4.07 11.62 4.00
CA ASN A 89 5.21 12.34 4.57
C ASN A 89 6.52 11.54 4.49
N ARG A 90 6.47 10.24 4.76
CA ARG A 90 7.65 9.36 4.66
C ARG A 90 8.14 9.23 3.22
N ARG A 91 7.21 9.06 2.27
CA ARG A 91 7.54 8.94 0.85
C ARG A 91 8.07 10.26 0.27
N MET A 92 7.46 11.37 0.64
CA MET A 92 7.96 12.70 0.28
C MET A 92 9.39 12.91 0.77
N LYS A 93 9.64 12.60 2.05
CA LYS A 93 11.00 12.71 2.61
C LYS A 93 12.01 11.81 1.89
N ALA A 94 11.61 10.61 1.49
CA ALA A 94 12.48 9.65 0.81
C ALA A 94 12.93 10.11 -0.59
N ILE A 95 12.23 11.07 -1.20
CA ILE A 95 12.59 11.70 -2.49
C ILE A 95 13.03 13.17 -2.33
N GLY A 96 13.46 13.58 -1.14
CA GLY A 96 13.98 14.92 -0.88
C GLY A 96 12.93 16.04 -0.77
N LEU A 97 11.64 15.71 -0.72
CA LEU A 97 10.57 16.69 -0.49
C LEU A 97 10.32 16.92 1.00
N LYS A 98 9.89 18.13 1.35
CA LYS A 98 9.46 18.44 2.71
C LYS A 98 8.09 17.80 3.00
N PRO A 99 7.93 17.13 4.16
CA PRO A 99 6.61 16.69 4.64
C PRO A 99 5.62 17.85 4.71
N ILE A 100 4.36 17.58 4.37
CA ILE A 100 3.29 18.60 4.32
C ILE A 100 2.18 18.37 5.32
N TYR A 101 2.12 17.18 5.94
CA TYR A 101 1.11 16.83 6.94
C TYR A 101 1.70 16.92 8.35
N ASP A 102 0.90 17.38 9.31
CA ASP A 102 1.32 17.55 10.70
C ASP A 102 1.25 16.23 11.49
N ILE A 103 2.01 15.24 11.03
CA ILE A 103 2.15 13.94 11.70
C ILE A 103 3.64 13.62 11.84
N PRO A 104 4.16 13.54 13.08
CA PRO A 104 5.56 13.21 13.32
C PRO A 104 5.92 11.82 12.78
N ALA A 105 7.11 11.70 12.18
CA ALA A 105 7.58 10.45 11.57
C ALA A 105 7.61 9.24 12.55
N ARG A 106 7.80 9.51 13.85
CA ARG A 106 7.81 8.50 14.94
C ARG A 106 6.41 8.01 15.32
N ASN A 107 5.36 8.76 14.98
CA ASN A 107 3.99 8.48 15.40
C ASN A 107 3.22 7.76 14.27
N ASN A 108 3.52 6.47 14.06
CA ASN A 108 2.72 5.67 13.16
C ASN A 108 1.31 5.49 13.74
N PRO A 109 0.24 5.98 13.08
CA PRO A 109 -1.13 5.82 13.58
C PRO A 109 -1.60 4.36 13.61
N LEU A 110 -1.00 3.49 12.79
CA LEU A 110 -1.31 2.07 12.70
C LEU A 110 -0.03 1.23 12.85
N PRO A 111 0.56 1.14 14.06
CA PRO A 111 1.87 0.51 14.24
C PRO A 111 1.89 -0.98 13.88
N TRP A 112 0.78 -1.67 13.98
CA TRP A 112 0.66 -3.08 13.60
C TRP A 112 0.86 -3.33 12.10
N THR A 113 0.64 -2.32 11.24
CA THR A 113 0.88 -2.43 9.78
C THR A 113 2.34 -2.68 9.44
N GLN A 114 3.28 -2.27 10.29
CA GLN A 114 4.71 -2.49 10.06
C GLN A 114 5.07 -3.97 10.00
N HIS A 115 4.37 -4.80 10.77
CA HIS A 115 4.57 -6.24 10.76
C HIS A 115 4.16 -6.85 9.41
N TRP A 116 3.08 -6.34 8.82
CA TRP A 116 2.56 -6.83 7.53
C TRP A 116 3.37 -6.34 6.32
N ILE A 117 3.94 -5.15 6.41
CA ILE A 117 4.73 -4.53 5.33
C ILE A 117 6.20 -4.97 5.39
N SER A 118 6.65 -5.51 6.52
CA SER A 118 8.03 -5.93 6.69
C SER A 118 8.32 -7.16 5.84
N SER A 119 9.25 -7.01 4.91
CA SER A 119 9.81 -8.12 4.13
C SER A 119 10.82 -8.98 4.92
N LYS A 120 11.03 -8.71 6.20
CA LYS A 120 11.94 -9.49 7.05
C LYS A 120 11.37 -10.89 7.24
N GLY A 121 12.09 -11.89 6.75
CA GLY A 121 11.73 -13.31 6.91
C GLY A 121 11.03 -13.96 5.72
N LEU A 122 10.62 -13.20 4.70
CA LEU A 122 10.04 -13.73 3.48
C LEU A 122 11.10 -13.76 2.37
N GLN A 123 11.94 -14.80 2.35
CA GLN A 123 12.93 -15.01 1.28
C GLN A 123 12.45 -15.97 0.18
N VAL A 124 11.15 -16.30 0.18
CA VAL A 124 10.57 -17.31 -0.72
C VAL A 124 9.76 -16.60 -1.80
N ALA A 125 9.90 -17.05 -3.04
CA ALA A 125 9.05 -16.58 -4.13
C ALA A 125 7.57 -16.96 -3.86
N PRO A 126 6.58 -16.17 -4.33
CA PRO A 126 5.16 -16.46 -4.11
C PRO A 126 4.76 -17.88 -4.50
N GLN A 127 5.30 -18.39 -5.61
CA GLN A 127 5.06 -19.74 -6.12
C GLN A 127 5.70 -20.85 -5.27
N GLU A 128 6.65 -20.53 -4.41
CA GLU A 128 7.35 -21.49 -3.54
C GLU A 128 6.77 -21.53 -2.14
N THR A 129 5.77 -20.69 -1.88
CA THR A 129 5.16 -20.56 -0.56
C THR A 129 3.99 -21.53 -0.46
N GLU A 130 4.12 -22.59 0.34
CA GLU A 130 3.00 -23.45 0.68
C GLU A 130 1.93 -22.67 1.44
N VAL A 131 0.68 -22.84 1.05
CA VAL A 131 -0.47 -22.36 1.80
C VAL A 131 -0.83 -23.45 2.80
N GLU A 132 -0.36 -23.33 4.04
CA GLU A 132 -0.52 -24.34 5.08
C GLU A 132 -2.00 -24.67 5.39
N SER A 133 -2.89 -23.70 5.14
CA SER A 133 -4.35 -23.89 5.30
C SER A 133 -5.01 -24.55 4.08
N TYR A 134 -4.27 -24.87 3.03
CA TYR A 134 -4.81 -25.53 1.85
C TYR A 134 -4.88 -27.05 2.10
N VAL A 135 -5.99 -27.50 2.64
CA VAL A 135 -6.25 -28.94 2.76
C VAL A 135 -6.61 -29.45 1.36
N VAL A 136 -5.68 -30.15 0.71
CA VAL A 136 -5.94 -30.83 -0.56
C VAL A 136 -7.10 -31.82 -0.34
N GLY A 137 -8.19 -31.62 -1.06
CA GLY A 137 -9.41 -32.41 -0.91
C GLY A 137 -10.41 -31.87 0.12
N GLY A 138 -10.08 -30.77 0.82
CA GLY A 138 -10.97 -30.09 1.78
C GLY A 138 -11.93 -29.09 1.17
N ILE A 139 -11.90 -28.88 -0.16
CA ILE A 139 -12.90 -28.06 -0.83
C ILE A 139 -14.22 -28.85 -0.80
N LYS A 140 -15.13 -28.44 0.10
CA LYS A 140 -16.51 -28.86 -0.01
C LYS A 140 -17.02 -28.38 -1.37
N GLN A 141 -17.15 -29.29 -2.30
CA GLN A 141 -17.91 -29.05 -3.53
C GLN A 141 -19.40 -29.13 -3.18
N ASP A 142 -19.90 -28.06 -2.58
CA ASP A 142 -21.34 -27.91 -2.29
C ASP A 142 -22.10 -27.26 -3.47
N VAL A 143 -21.40 -27.03 -4.59
CA VAL A 143 -22.01 -26.61 -5.84
C VAL A 143 -22.75 -27.81 -6.45
N LYS A 144 -24.06 -27.80 -6.36
CA LYS A 144 -24.95 -28.76 -7.03
C LYS A 144 -25.30 -28.26 -8.44
N LYS A 145 -25.77 -29.16 -9.30
CA LYS A 145 -26.11 -28.89 -10.72
C LYS A 145 -27.09 -27.71 -10.89
N ASP A 146 -27.85 -27.38 -9.88
CA ASP A 146 -28.91 -26.38 -9.83
C ASP A 146 -28.60 -25.17 -8.95
N THR A 147 -27.40 -25.12 -8.34
CA THR A 147 -27.00 -24.02 -7.45
C THR A 147 -27.09 -22.64 -8.13
N PHE A 148 -26.93 -22.59 -9.44
CA PHE A 148 -26.99 -21.35 -10.25
C PHE A 148 -28.23 -21.28 -11.16
N ALA A 149 -29.23 -22.17 -10.99
CA ALA A 149 -30.41 -22.21 -11.87
C ALA A 149 -31.27 -20.92 -11.84
N GLY A 150 -31.10 -20.06 -10.84
CA GLY A 150 -31.76 -18.76 -10.72
C GLY A 150 -31.00 -17.58 -11.31
N PHE A 151 -29.77 -17.77 -11.76
CA PHE A 151 -28.96 -16.69 -12.36
C PHE A 151 -29.13 -16.75 -13.89
N LYS A 152 -29.82 -15.76 -14.46
CA LYS A 152 -29.79 -15.50 -15.90
C LYS A 152 -28.52 -14.72 -16.20
N LEU A 153 -27.60 -15.30 -16.97
CA LEU A 153 -26.48 -14.60 -17.60
C LEU A 153 -27.00 -13.73 -18.75
#